data_3cff877d796d9b70ce27908e2e078a76
#
_entry.id   3cff877d796d9b70ce27908e2e078a76
#
_cell.length_a   1.000
_cell.length_b   1.000
_cell.length_c   1.000
_cell.angle_alpha   90.00
_cell.angle_beta   90.00
_cell.angle_gamma   90.00
#
_symmetry.space_group_name_H-M   'P 1'
#
loop_
_entity.id
_entity.type
_entity.pdbx_description
1 polymer ?
#
loop_
_entity_poly.entity_id
_entity_poly.type
_entity_poly.pdbx_seq_one_letter_code
_entity_poly.pdbx_strand_id
1 'polypeptide(L)'
;ILYKRIRNRIDRTIEKRKYDIFFTISAGVAEFDTEKDSFYELLKNAKFALHAAKLNGKNRCEIFVETEYTEYIEKLSVQDELRRCISEGFEGFELYFQPIYNTDDDSLSGAEALIRWNSRKYGFIGPNTFIPLLEDSALIIPLGRWIINTAAKACNRWITSIPDFVMHINLS
;
A
#
# COMPACT_ATOMS: atom_id res chain seq x y z
N ILE A 1 27.85 -10.12 11.25
CA ILE A 1 29.32 -10.27 11.16
C ILE A 1 29.74 -10.71 9.77
N LEU A 2 29.16 -11.78 9.17
CA LEU A 2 29.55 -12.30 7.85
C LEU A 2 29.30 -11.28 6.72
N TYR A 3 28.14 -10.64 6.68
CA TYR A 3 27.79 -9.59 5.68
C TYR A 3 28.85 -8.47 5.63
N LYS A 4 29.21 -7.91 6.79
CA LYS A 4 30.25 -6.87 6.87
C LYS A 4 31.59 -7.35 6.35
N ARG A 5 31.97 -8.60 6.64
CA ARG A 5 33.25 -9.19 6.15
C ARG A 5 33.24 -9.35 4.64
N ILE A 6 32.12 -9.83 4.06
CA ILE A 6 31.98 -9.96 2.59
C ILE A 6 32.07 -8.59 1.93
N ARG A 7 31.31 -7.62 2.41
CA ARG A 7 31.31 -6.26 1.90
C ARG A 7 32.71 -5.64 1.93
N ASN A 8 33.36 -5.64 3.08
CA ASN A 8 34.72 -5.09 3.22
C ASN A 8 35.75 -5.80 2.32
N ARG A 9 35.57 -7.10 2.05
CA ARG A 9 36.46 -7.82 1.13
C ARG A 9 36.26 -7.38 -0.32
N ILE A 10 35.03 -7.13 -0.70
CA ILE A 10 34.69 -6.63 -2.05
C ILE A 10 35.24 -5.22 -2.22
N ASP A 11 34.97 -4.30 -1.28
CA ASP A 11 35.43 -2.92 -1.33
C ASP A 11 36.97 -2.88 -1.48
N ARG A 12 37.71 -3.62 -0.66
CA ARG A 12 39.17 -3.75 -0.77
C ARG A 12 39.65 -4.32 -2.10
N THR A 13 38.87 -5.23 -2.70
CA THR A 13 39.23 -5.82 -3.99
C THR A 13 39.04 -4.81 -5.13
N ILE A 14 37.97 -4.03 -5.08
CA ILE A 14 37.68 -2.94 -6.03
C ILE A 14 38.80 -1.89 -5.96
N GLU A 15 39.11 -1.43 -4.75
CA GLU A 15 40.21 -0.46 -4.53
C GLU A 15 41.57 -0.97 -5.02
N LYS A 16 41.94 -2.20 -4.64
CA LYS A 16 43.22 -2.80 -5.01
C LYS A 16 43.40 -2.94 -6.52
N ARG A 17 42.29 -3.25 -7.22
CA ARG A 17 42.29 -3.44 -8.69
C ARG A 17 42.01 -2.15 -9.45
N LYS A 18 41.75 -1.04 -8.76
CA LYS A 18 41.44 0.27 -9.36
C LYS A 18 40.24 0.18 -10.32
N TYR A 19 39.25 -0.64 -10.00
CA TYR A 19 38.00 -0.67 -10.76
C TYR A 19 37.19 0.59 -10.48
N ASP A 20 36.77 1.28 -11.50
CA ASP A 20 35.82 2.40 -11.42
C ASP A 20 34.38 1.85 -11.44
N ILE A 21 34.01 1.14 -10.37
CA ILE A 21 32.70 0.50 -10.24
C ILE A 21 32.14 0.82 -8.86
N PHE A 22 30.93 1.37 -8.84
CA PHE A 22 30.14 1.47 -7.62
C PHE A 22 29.30 0.20 -7.43
N PHE A 23 29.44 -0.45 -6.29
CA PHE A 23 28.81 -1.74 -6.02
C PHE A 23 28.15 -1.77 -4.64
N THR A 24 26.93 -2.29 -4.56
CA THR A 24 26.21 -2.48 -3.30
C THR A 24 25.71 -3.91 -3.16
N ILE A 25 25.61 -4.39 -1.92
CA ILE A 25 25.08 -5.71 -1.61
C ILE A 25 23.87 -5.58 -0.68
N SER A 26 22.79 -6.28 -0.99
CA SER A 26 21.72 -6.52 -0.03
C SER A 26 21.74 -8.01 0.36
N ALA A 27 21.44 -8.31 1.60
CA ALA A 27 21.39 -9.66 2.11
C ALA A 27 20.17 -9.86 3.01
N GLY A 28 19.61 -11.06 2.99
CA GLY A 28 18.60 -11.53 3.94
C GLY A 28 19.13 -12.73 4.70
N VAL A 29 18.84 -12.78 5.98
CA VAL A 29 19.25 -13.85 6.90
C VAL A 29 18.01 -14.38 7.59
N ALA A 30 17.91 -15.70 7.72
CA ALA A 30 16.94 -16.37 8.58
C ALA A 30 17.66 -17.29 9.54
N GLU A 31 17.18 -17.37 10.77
CA GLU A 31 17.65 -18.34 11.75
C GLU A 31 17.03 -19.70 11.42
N PHE A 32 17.80 -20.75 11.59
CA PHE A 32 17.38 -22.12 11.31
C PHE A 32 17.09 -22.86 12.62
N ASP A 33 15.82 -23.24 12.80
CA ASP A 33 15.41 -24.14 13.86
C ASP A 33 15.34 -25.56 13.30
N THR A 34 16.31 -26.40 13.69
CA THR A 34 16.44 -27.79 13.18
C THR A 34 15.25 -28.68 13.49
N GLU A 35 14.43 -28.33 14.47
CA GLU A 35 13.24 -29.10 14.86
C GLU A 35 11.96 -28.70 14.12
N LYS A 36 11.92 -27.47 13.59
CA LYS A 36 10.71 -26.89 13.01
C LYS A 36 10.82 -26.53 11.54
N ASP A 37 12.04 -26.18 11.07
CA ASP A 37 12.20 -25.61 9.74
C ASP A 37 12.62 -26.66 8.70
N SER A 38 11.92 -26.64 7.58
CA SER A 38 12.42 -27.28 6.35
C SER A 38 13.38 -26.31 5.62
N PHE A 39 14.26 -26.86 4.79
CA PHE A 39 15.14 -26.04 3.94
C PHE A 39 14.33 -25.06 3.06
N TYR A 40 13.14 -25.47 2.63
CA TYR A 40 12.27 -24.61 1.82
C TYR A 40 11.77 -23.40 2.60
N GLU A 41 11.36 -23.59 3.86
CA GLU A 41 10.91 -22.49 4.72
C GLU A 41 12.05 -21.54 5.08
N LEU A 42 13.21 -22.10 5.42
CA LEU A 42 14.41 -21.29 5.66
C LEU A 42 14.75 -20.40 4.45
N LEU A 43 14.72 -20.99 3.23
CA LEU A 43 14.98 -20.23 2.00
C LEU A 43 13.91 -19.16 1.75
N LYS A 44 12.64 -19.48 1.99
CA LYS A 44 11.52 -18.54 1.90
C LYS A 44 11.72 -17.35 2.85
N ASN A 45 12.05 -17.62 4.10
CA ASN A 45 12.26 -16.61 5.14
C ASN A 45 13.47 -15.71 4.82
N ALA A 46 14.58 -16.30 4.39
CA ALA A 46 15.76 -15.55 3.95
C ALA A 46 15.47 -14.68 2.70
N LYS A 47 14.66 -15.18 1.76
CA LYS A 47 14.23 -14.39 0.59
C LYS A 47 13.35 -13.22 0.98
N PHE A 48 12.43 -13.38 1.94
CA PHE A 48 11.64 -12.28 2.46
C PHE A 48 12.53 -11.22 3.11
N ALA A 49 13.45 -11.60 3.99
CA ALA A 49 14.41 -10.68 4.61
C ALA A 49 15.27 -9.94 3.55
N LEU A 50 15.68 -10.63 2.47
CA LEU A 50 16.37 -9.98 1.35
C LEU A 50 15.47 -8.98 0.62
N HIS A 51 14.20 -9.29 0.46
CA HIS A 51 13.21 -8.37 -0.12
C HIS A 51 13.06 -7.12 0.74
N ALA A 52 12.90 -7.28 2.05
CA ALA A 52 12.87 -6.18 3.03
C ALA A 52 14.14 -5.31 2.95
N ALA A 53 15.32 -5.93 2.87
CA ALA A 53 16.59 -5.20 2.69
C ALA A 53 16.61 -4.33 1.42
N LYS A 54 15.99 -4.80 0.34
CA LYS A 54 15.89 -4.03 -0.92
C LYS A 54 14.89 -2.88 -0.83
N LEU A 55 13.75 -3.09 -0.18
CA LEU A 55 12.74 -2.05 0.03
C LEU A 55 13.23 -0.96 0.97
N ASN A 56 13.93 -1.33 2.04
CA ASN A 56 14.47 -0.41 3.05
C ASN A 56 15.71 0.38 2.59
N GLY A 57 15.93 0.52 1.27
CA GLY A 57 16.99 1.36 0.70
C GLY A 57 18.23 0.60 0.25
N LYS A 58 18.16 -0.74 0.13
CA LYS A 58 19.27 -1.60 -0.36
C LYS A 58 20.54 -1.49 0.52
N ASN A 59 21.65 -2.05 0.06
CA ASN A 59 22.98 -1.94 0.68
C ASN A 59 23.02 -2.25 2.19
N ARG A 60 22.22 -3.23 2.62
CA ARG A 60 22.06 -3.66 4.01
C ARG A 60 21.78 -5.15 4.14
N CYS A 61 21.84 -5.61 5.36
CA CYS A 61 21.46 -6.96 5.73
C CYS A 61 20.28 -6.89 6.68
N GLU A 62 19.18 -7.57 6.34
CA GLU A 62 18.02 -7.72 7.20
C GLU A 62 17.94 -9.17 7.70
N ILE A 63 17.42 -9.33 8.91
CA ILE A 63 17.15 -10.64 9.52
C ILE A 63 15.65 -10.87 9.41
N PHE A 64 15.26 -12.11 9.12
CA PHE A 64 13.85 -12.48 9.06
C PHE A 64 13.18 -12.27 10.42
N VAL A 65 12.02 -11.62 10.39
CA VAL A 65 11.13 -11.43 11.55
C VAL A 65 9.74 -11.93 11.15
N GLU A 66 9.21 -12.88 11.90
CA GLU A 66 7.94 -13.56 11.59
C GLU A 66 6.74 -12.59 11.58
N THR A 67 6.71 -11.64 12.50
CA THR A 67 5.64 -10.64 12.56
C THR A 67 5.61 -9.76 11.31
N GLU A 68 6.77 -9.29 10.85
CA GLU A 68 6.89 -8.50 9.62
C GLU A 68 6.46 -9.30 8.37
N TYR A 69 6.77 -10.60 8.36
CA TYR A 69 6.34 -11.49 7.28
C TYR A 69 4.84 -11.67 7.27
N THR A 70 4.23 -11.88 8.45
CA THR A 70 2.77 -12.02 8.58
C THR A 70 2.05 -10.75 8.13
N GLU A 71 2.47 -9.59 8.59
CA GLU A 71 1.93 -8.28 8.16
C GLU A 71 2.05 -8.08 6.64
N TYR A 72 3.18 -8.48 6.06
CA TYR A 72 3.39 -8.40 4.62
C TYR A 72 2.42 -9.30 3.83
N ILE A 73 2.20 -10.53 4.29
CA ILE A 73 1.25 -11.46 3.66
C ILE A 73 -0.19 -10.96 3.78
N GLU A 74 -0.55 -10.41 4.93
CA GLU A 74 -1.87 -9.78 5.13
C GLU A 74 -2.06 -8.60 4.18
N LYS A 75 -1.07 -7.72 4.06
CA LYS A 75 -1.08 -6.59 3.13
C LYS A 75 -1.29 -7.06 1.68
N LEU A 76 -0.58 -8.08 1.23
CA LEU A 76 -0.75 -8.66 -0.10
C LEU A 76 -2.15 -9.23 -0.30
N SER A 77 -2.68 -9.92 0.71
CA SER A 77 -4.02 -10.51 0.66
C SER A 77 -5.13 -9.44 0.56
N VAL A 78 -4.96 -8.30 1.23
CA VAL A 78 -5.86 -7.13 1.09
C VAL A 78 -5.73 -6.49 -0.29
N GLN A 79 -4.51 -6.38 -0.84
CA GLN A 79 -4.29 -5.86 -2.20
C GLN A 79 -4.96 -6.74 -3.28
N ASP A 80 -4.90 -8.05 -3.14
CA ASP A 80 -5.54 -8.98 -4.07
C ASP A 80 -7.07 -8.85 -4.00
N GLU A 81 -7.62 -8.70 -2.80
CA GLU A 81 -9.06 -8.46 -2.64
C GLU A 81 -9.49 -7.12 -3.22
N LEU A 82 -8.71 -6.04 -3.03
CA LEU A 82 -8.96 -4.75 -3.66
C LEU A 82 -8.99 -4.86 -5.19
N ARG A 83 -8.02 -5.58 -5.77
CA ARG A 83 -7.96 -5.83 -7.22
C ARG A 83 -9.20 -6.57 -7.71
N ARG A 84 -9.62 -7.60 -7.00
CA ARG A 84 -10.84 -8.35 -7.29
C ARG A 84 -12.07 -7.44 -7.26
N CYS A 85 -12.29 -6.71 -6.15
CA CYS A 85 -13.44 -5.82 -5.99
C CYS A 85 -13.53 -4.77 -7.09
N ILE A 86 -12.40 -4.16 -7.48
CA ILE A 86 -12.34 -3.17 -8.57
C ILE A 86 -12.68 -3.81 -9.92
N SER A 87 -12.15 -5.01 -10.21
CA SER A 87 -12.41 -5.72 -11.47
C SER A 87 -13.86 -6.22 -11.57
N GLU A 88 -14.50 -6.50 -10.46
CA GLU A 88 -15.91 -6.93 -10.38
C GLU A 88 -16.91 -5.77 -10.25
N GLY A 89 -16.53 -4.57 -10.69
CA GLY A 89 -17.44 -3.42 -10.74
C GLY A 89 -17.49 -2.61 -9.44
N PHE A 90 -16.38 -2.55 -8.72
CA PHE A 90 -16.21 -1.78 -7.46
C PHE A 90 -17.06 -2.34 -6.32
N GLU A 91 -17.13 -3.66 -6.21
CA GLU A 91 -17.88 -4.33 -5.17
C GLU A 91 -17.42 -3.90 -3.78
N GLY A 92 -18.38 -3.56 -2.91
CA GLY A 92 -18.14 -3.13 -1.54
C GLY A 92 -17.63 -1.69 -1.39
N PHE A 93 -17.36 -0.97 -2.50
CA PHE A 93 -17.05 0.45 -2.44
C PHE A 93 -18.32 1.30 -2.43
N GLU A 94 -18.36 2.25 -1.51
CA GLU A 94 -19.46 3.20 -1.34
C GLU A 94 -18.92 4.61 -1.15
N LEU A 95 -19.70 5.63 -1.58
CA LEU A 95 -19.43 7.02 -1.23
C LEU A 95 -20.41 7.46 -0.14
N TYR A 96 -19.85 7.91 0.98
CA TYR A 96 -20.57 8.64 2.01
C TYR A 96 -20.40 10.12 1.75
N PHE A 97 -21.41 10.91 2.10
CA PHE A 97 -21.41 12.33 1.84
C PHE A 97 -21.56 13.07 3.16
N GLN A 98 -20.52 13.79 3.55
CA GLN A 98 -20.52 14.62 4.74
C GLN A 98 -21.00 16.01 4.37
N PRO A 99 -22.12 16.50 4.94
CA PRO A 99 -22.69 17.80 4.56
C PRO A 99 -21.78 18.95 5.02
N ILE A 100 -21.74 20.00 4.20
CA ILE A 100 -21.05 21.26 4.48
C ILE A 100 -22.10 22.36 4.51
N TYR A 101 -22.11 23.09 5.63
CA TYR A 101 -23.05 24.18 5.88
C TYR A 101 -22.37 25.53 5.76
N ASN A 102 -23.10 26.53 5.30
CA ASN A 102 -22.67 27.92 5.35
C ASN A 102 -22.78 28.43 6.80
N THR A 103 -21.73 29.08 7.30
CA THR A 103 -21.66 29.57 8.66
C THR A 103 -22.52 30.81 8.91
N ASP A 104 -22.98 31.52 7.88
CA ASP A 104 -23.74 32.76 8.01
C ASP A 104 -25.24 32.51 8.20
N ASP A 105 -25.78 31.46 7.63
CA ASP A 105 -27.22 31.18 7.62
C ASP A 105 -27.58 29.70 7.87
N ASP A 106 -26.61 28.87 8.22
CA ASP A 106 -26.77 27.44 8.46
C ASP A 106 -27.38 26.67 7.24
N SER A 107 -27.33 27.26 6.06
CA SER A 107 -27.83 26.59 4.84
C SER A 107 -26.84 25.53 4.35
N LEU A 108 -27.36 24.44 3.78
CA LEU A 108 -26.53 23.41 3.17
C LEU A 108 -25.90 23.94 1.88
N SER A 109 -24.57 24.06 1.84
CA SER A 109 -23.82 24.62 0.72
C SER A 109 -23.11 23.56 -0.14
N GLY A 110 -22.89 22.35 0.41
CA GLY A 110 -22.17 21.32 -0.28
C GLY A 110 -22.05 20.01 0.49
N ALA A 111 -21.23 19.11 -0.02
CA ALA A 111 -20.83 17.92 0.69
C ALA A 111 -19.43 17.47 0.31
N GLU A 112 -18.74 16.78 1.20
CA GLU A 112 -17.51 16.05 0.92
C GLU A 112 -17.82 14.58 0.66
N ALA A 113 -17.35 14.07 -0.48
CA ALA A 113 -17.49 12.67 -0.86
C ALA A 113 -16.35 11.85 -0.22
N LEU A 114 -16.71 10.98 0.68
CA LEU A 114 -15.81 10.16 1.47
C LEU A 114 -15.95 8.70 1.08
N ILE A 115 -14.90 8.12 0.50
CA ILE A 115 -14.88 6.72 0.11
C ILE A 115 -14.91 5.80 1.33
N ARG A 116 -15.69 4.72 1.23
CA ARG A 116 -15.75 3.62 2.19
C ARG A 116 -15.60 2.31 1.45
N TRP A 117 -14.98 1.33 2.10
CA TRP A 117 -14.86 0.00 1.55
C TRP A 117 -15.27 -1.04 2.58
N ASN A 118 -16.28 -1.81 2.24
CA ASN A 118 -16.79 -2.94 3.03
C ASN A 118 -16.54 -4.23 2.24
N SER A 119 -15.36 -4.84 2.48
CA SER A 119 -14.98 -6.09 1.83
C SER A 119 -15.82 -7.25 2.35
N ARG A 120 -16.25 -8.15 1.46
CA ARG A 120 -16.90 -9.41 1.88
C ARG A 120 -15.97 -10.29 2.74
N LYS A 121 -14.66 -10.22 2.49
CA LYS A 121 -13.66 -11.05 3.18
C LYS A 121 -13.23 -10.46 4.52
N TYR A 122 -13.05 -9.15 4.58
CA TYR A 122 -12.43 -8.48 5.73
C TYR A 122 -13.37 -7.54 6.48
N GLY A 123 -14.61 -7.36 5.99
CA GLY A 123 -15.53 -6.36 6.54
C GLY A 123 -15.09 -4.93 6.23
N PHE A 124 -15.41 -4.01 7.10
CA PHE A 124 -15.08 -2.60 6.93
C PHE A 124 -13.58 -2.34 7.10
N ILE A 125 -12.96 -1.76 6.08
CA ILE A 125 -11.57 -1.29 6.10
C ILE A 125 -11.56 0.22 5.86
N GLY A 126 -10.88 0.96 6.74
CA GLY A 126 -10.81 2.42 6.66
C GLY A 126 -9.92 2.91 5.51
N PRO A 127 -10.19 4.13 4.97
CA PRO A 127 -9.43 4.71 3.86
C PRO A 127 -7.92 4.79 4.13
N ASN A 128 -7.53 5.12 5.36
CA ASN A 128 -6.11 5.20 5.75
C ASN A 128 -5.35 3.88 5.58
N THR A 129 -6.05 2.75 5.54
CA THR A 129 -5.46 1.43 5.33
C THR A 129 -5.42 1.06 3.85
N PHE A 130 -6.52 1.25 3.12
CA PHE A 130 -6.58 0.74 1.75
C PHE A 130 -6.12 1.74 0.68
N ILE A 131 -6.18 3.05 0.90
CA ILE A 131 -5.71 4.05 -0.06
C ILE A 131 -4.22 3.86 -0.39
N PRO A 132 -3.29 3.74 0.60
CA PRO A 132 -1.89 3.50 0.29
C PRO A 132 -1.66 2.22 -0.53
N LEU A 133 -2.45 1.16 -0.29
CA LEU A 133 -2.35 -0.08 -1.06
C LEU A 133 -2.76 0.09 -2.52
N LEU A 134 -3.74 0.96 -2.77
CA LEU A 134 -4.20 1.30 -4.12
C LEU A 134 -3.18 2.17 -4.87
N GLU A 135 -2.53 3.11 -4.17
CA GLU A 135 -1.46 3.95 -4.72
C GLU A 135 -0.25 3.11 -5.13
N ASP A 136 0.22 2.23 -4.23
CA ASP A 136 1.34 1.31 -4.48
C ASP A 136 1.11 0.39 -5.70
N SER A 137 -0.15 0.06 -5.99
CA SER A 137 -0.54 -0.88 -7.06
C SER A 137 -1.12 -0.23 -8.32
N ALA A 138 -1.15 1.10 -8.40
CA ALA A 138 -1.81 1.89 -9.43
C ALA A 138 -3.33 1.64 -9.59
N LEU A 139 -3.95 0.90 -8.66
CA LEU A 139 -5.39 0.66 -8.63
C LEU A 139 -6.18 1.91 -8.20
N ILE A 140 -5.50 2.91 -7.66
CA ILE A 140 -6.09 4.20 -7.32
C ILE A 140 -6.68 4.90 -8.55
N ILE A 141 -6.12 4.69 -9.75
CA ILE A 141 -6.56 5.33 -10.98
C ILE A 141 -7.99 4.91 -11.39
N PRO A 142 -8.30 3.60 -11.55
CA PRO A 142 -9.65 3.17 -11.85
C PRO A 142 -10.65 3.53 -10.74
N LEU A 143 -10.25 3.42 -9.47
CA LEU A 143 -11.11 3.80 -8.35
C LEU A 143 -11.39 5.32 -8.35
N GLY A 144 -10.39 6.16 -8.57
CA GLY A 144 -10.56 7.62 -8.65
C GLY A 144 -11.54 8.03 -9.73
N ARG A 145 -11.48 7.40 -10.90
CA ARG A 145 -12.48 7.61 -11.98
C ARG A 145 -13.89 7.23 -11.54
N TRP A 146 -14.04 6.12 -10.84
CA TRP A 146 -15.33 5.68 -10.31
C TRP A 146 -15.85 6.66 -9.25
N ILE A 147 -14.99 7.14 -8.34
CA ILE A 147 -15.33 8.15 -7.32
C ILE A 147 -15.85 9.42 -7.99
N ILE A 148 -15.11 9.98 -8.93
CA ILE A 148 -15.48 11.20 -9.65
C ILE A 148 -16.85 11.04 -10.33
N ASN A 149 -17.04 9.95 -11.07
CA ASN A 149 -18.29 9.70 -11.78
C ASN A 149 -19.48 9.52 -10.82
N THR A 150 -19.27 8.83 -9.69
CA THR A 150 -20.33 8.59 -8.70
C THR A 150 -20.70 9.87 -7.95
N ALA A 151 -19.69 10.64 -7.53
CA ALA A 151 -19.87 11.94 -6.88
C ALA A 151 -20.54 12.95 -7.80
N ALA A 152 -20.13 13.02 -9.08
CA ALA A 152 -20.76 13.90 -10.06
C ALA A 152 -22.24 13.57 -10.29
N LYS A 153 -22.60 12.28 -10.36
CA LYS A 153 -24.01 11.85 -10.45
C LYS A 153 -24.81 12.25 -9.20
N ALA A 154 -24.23 12.17 -8.02
CA ALA A 154 -24.88 12.62 -6.78
C ALA A 154 -25.04 14.14 -6.77
N CYS A 155 -24.00 14.89 -7.10
CA CYS A 155 -24.00 16.34 -7.19
C CYS A 155 -25.09 16.83 -8.15
N ASN A 156 -25.18 16.24 -9.36
CA ASN A 156 -26.18 16.62 -10.36
C ASN A 156 -27.63 16.44 -9.88
N ARG A 157 -27.88 15.48 -8.99
CA ARG A 157 -29.21 15.31 -8.36
C ARG A 157 -29.50 16.39 -7.34
N TRP A 158 -28.51 16.83 -6.58
CA TRP A 158 -28.71 17.81 -5.50
C TRP A 158 -28.75 19.25 -5.97
N ILE A 159 -28.02 19.59 -7.04
CA ILE A 159 -28.07 20.93 -7.67
C ILE A 159 -29.51 21.30 -8.12
N THR A 160 -30.37 20.34 -8.45
CA THR A 160 -31.76 20.60 -8.83
C THR A 160 -32.58 21.17 -7.65
N SER A 161 -32.21 20.89 -6.41
CA SER A 161 -32.93 21.32 -5.20
C SER A 161 -32.14 22.37 -4.40
N ILE A 162 -30.83 22.42 -4.57
CA ILE A 162 -29.92 23.31 -3.85
C ILE A 162 -29.05 24.00 -4.90
N PRO A 163 -29.43 25.21 -5.35
CA PRO A 163 -28.62 26.01 -6.26
C PRO A 163 -27.21 26.24 -5.66
N ASP A 164 -26.20 26.23 -6.50
CA ASP A 164 -24.79 26.43 -6.12
C ASP A 164 -24.19 25.35 -5.19
N PHE A 165 -24.81 24.17 -5.10
CA PHE A 165 -24.28 23.04 -4.34
C PHE A 165 -22.90 22.62 -4.84
N VAL A 166 -21.91 22.54 -3.94
CA VAL A 166 -20.53 22.15 -4.26
C VAL A 166 -20.21 20.76 -3.73
N MET A 167 -19.66 19.91 -4.61
CA MET A 167 -19.17 18.59 -4.24
C MET A 167 -17.64 18.60 -4.11
N HIS A 168 -17.14 18.33 -2.91
CA HIS A 168 -15.71 18.17 -2.65
C HIS A 168 -15.30 16.71 -2.79
N ILE A 169 -14.18 16.46 -3.47
CA ILE A 169 -13.63 15.12 -3.69
C ILE A 169 -12.13 15.16 -3.38
N ASN A 170 -11.67 14.25 -2.51
CA ASN A 170 -10.25 14.05 -2.26
C ASN A 170 -9.64 13.21 -3.39
N LEU A 171 -8.58 13.71 -4.00
CA LEU A 171 -7.79 13.02 -5.04
C LEU A 171 -6.38 12.77 -4.52
N SER A 172 -5.83 11.58 -4.76
CA SER A 172 -4.43 11.24 -4.49
C SER A 172 -3.65 11.06 -5.79
#